data_3e399402736fb2a5339b0e41d02800ec
#
_entry.id   3e399402736fb2a5339b0e41d02800ec
#
_cell.length_a   1.000
_cell.length_b   1.000
_cell.length_c   1.000
_cell.angle_alpha   90.00
_cell.angle_beta   90.00
_cell.angle_gamma   90.00
#
_symmetry.space_group_name_H-M   'P 1'
#
loop_
_entity.id
_entity.type
_entity.pdbx_description
1 polymer ?
#
loop_
_entity_poly.entity_id
_entity_poly.type
_entity_poly.pdbx_seq_one_letter_code
_entity_poly.pdbx_strand_id
1 'polypeptide(L)'
;LLKKSEFEQPIFNTELNTYGYEDLVFSEFLKEYKIEVMQIDNPVIHKGLETSMVFLQKTETALDNLVSLIQKGTLSQEATSLSTLYFKLRRYRLNGAIYKFLKAIERALKSNLVSNKPSLIYFKLYKLYHFSKSYQKR
;
A
#
# COMPACT_ATOMS: atom_id res chain seq x y z
N LEU A 1 8.37 24.53 -2.23
CA LEU A 1 7.27 25.34 -2.77
C LEU A 1 7.10 24.98 -4.24
N LEU A 2 6.01 24.34 -4.58
CA LEU A 2 5.67 23.99 -5.95
C LEU A 2 5.14 25.24 -6.66
N LYS A 3 5.64 25.55 -7.85
CA LYS A 3 5.13 26.68 -8.62
C LYS A 3 3.79 26.30 -9.25
N LYS A 4 2.77 27.15 -9.11
CA LYS A 4 1.42 26.94 -9.63
C LYS A 4 1.39 26.66 -11.14
N SER A 5 2.34 27.22 -11.90
CA SER A 5 2.47 27.02 -13.35
C SER A 5 2.88 25.59 -13.78
N GLU A 6 3.38 24.77 -12.85
CA GLU A 6 3.78 23.38 -13.13
C GLU A 6 2.59 22.40 -12.93
N PHE A 7 1.42 22.90 -12.50
CA PHE A 7 0.25 22.14 -12.13
C PHE A 7 -0.98 22.42 -13.02
N GLU A 8 -0.78 22.69 -14.28
CA GLU A 8 -1.90 22.88 -15.22
C GLU A 8 -2.64 21.59 -15.58
N GLN A 9 -2.08 20.44 -15.20
CA GLN A 9 -2.78 19.14 -15.31
C GLN A 9 -3.21 18.66 -13.91
N PRO A 10 -4.34 17.95 -13.77
CA PRO A 10 -4.78 17.43 -12.49
C PRO A 10 -3.78 16.42 -11.95
N ILE A 11 -2.92 16.88 -11.03
CA ILE A 11 -1.84 16.13 -10.38
C ILE A 11 -2.38 14.95 -9.58
N PHE A 12 -3.57 15.09 -9.05
CA PHE A 12 -4.27 14.01 -8.39
C PHE A 12 -5.22 13.37 -9.40
N ASN A 13 -4.90 12.14 -9.79
CA ASN A 13 -5.84 11.35 -10.57
C ASN A 13 -7.17 11.27 -9.80
N THR A 14 -8.19 11.98 -10.29
CA THR A 14 -9.54 12.04 -9.69
C THR A 14 -10.22 10.67 -9.65
N GLU A 15 -9.66 9.65 -10.32
CA GLU A 15 -10.08 8.26 -10.20
C GLU A 15 -9.64 7.57 -8.90
N LEU A 16 -8.71 8.19 -8.12
CA LEU A 16 -8.31 7.72 -6.80
C LEU A 16 -9.32 8.16 -5.74
N ASN A 17 -10.55 7.69 -5.84
CA ASN A 17 -11.60 7.94 -4.86
C ASN A 17 -11.46 7.08 -3.58
N THR A 18 -10.40 6.27 -3.47
CA THR A 18 -10.17 5.36 -2.36
C THR A 18 -8.87 5.68 -1.64
N TYR A 19 -8.89 5.54 -0.32
CA TYR A 19 -7.77 5.81 0.57
C TYR A 19 -6.53 4.95 0.28
N GLY A 20 -5.36 5.57 0.20
CA GLY A 20 -4.03 4.93 0.27
C GLY A 20 -3.27 4.91 -1.06
N TYR A 21 -1.96 5.17 -0.95
CA TYR A 21 -0.97 5.24 -2.01
C TYR A 21 -1.09 6.44 -2.96
N GLU A 22 -1.87 7.46 -2.59
CA GLU A 22 -1.93 8.74 -3.32
C GLU A 22 -0.57 9.44 -3.34
N ASP A 23 0.13 9.39 -2.22
CA ASP A 23 1.47 9.92 -2.04
C ASP A 23 2.50 9.20 -2.92
N LEU A 24 2.36 7.89 -3.09
CA LEU A 24 3.22 7.11 -3.97
C LEU A 24 2.97 7.45 -5.44
N VAL A 25 1.72 7.54 -5.87
CA VAL A 25 1.36 7.97 -7.24
C VAL A 25 1.91 9.37 -7.51
N PHE A 26 1.74 10.28 -6.56
CA PHE A 26 2.30 11.63 -6.65
C PHE A 26 3.82 11.63 -6.73
N SER A 27 4.49 10.80 -5.94
CA SER A 27 5.95 10.63 -5.99
C SER A 27 6.43 10.13 -7.36
N GLU A 28 5.74 9.16 -7.96
CA GLU A 28 6.09 8.67 -9.31
C GLU A 28 5.87 9.76 -10.38
N PHE A 29 4.78 10.54 -10.26
CA PHE A 29 4.54 11.71 -11.11
C PHE A 29 5.70 12.70 -11.02
N LEU A 30 6.13 13.09 -9.81
CA LEU A 30 7.26 14.02 -9.63
C LEU A 30 8.55 13.52 -10.28
N LYS A 31 8.81 12.20 -10.20
CA LYS A 31 9.98 11.58 -10.83
C LYS A 31 9.90 11.60 -12.35
N GLU A 32 8.72 11.25 -12.92
CA GLU A 32 8.50 11.22 -14.36
C GLU A 32 8.72 12.59 -14.99
N TYR A 33 8.19 13.63 -14.36
CA TYR A 33 8.33 15.02 -14.83
C TYR A 33 9.62 15.70 -14.35
N LYS A 34 10.51 14.96 -13.66
CA LYS A 34 11.79 15.47 -13.13
C LYS A 34 11.62 16.74 -12.28
N ILE A 35 10.53 16.82 -11.52
CA ILE A 35 10.25 17.94 -10.63
C ILE A 35 11.15 17.80 -9.40
N GLU A 36 11.94 18.83 -9.14
CA GLU A 36 12.84 18.86 -7.99
C GLU A 36 12.05 19.03 -6.69
N VAL A 37 12.30 18.14 -5.73
CA VAL A 37 11.66 18.15 -4.42
C VAL A 37 12.64 18.65 -3.37
N MET A 38 12.31 19.78 -2.73
CA MET A 38 13.08 20.30 -1.61
C MET A 38 12.43 19.92 -0.29
N GLN A 39 13.18 19.27 0.57
CA GLN A 39 12.76 18.98 1.93
C GLN A 39 12.92 20.21 2.81
N ILE A 40 11.84 20.57 3.53
CA ILE A 40 11.84 21.66 4.51
C ILE A 40 11.60 21.11 5.90
N ASP A 41 12.19 21.73 6.91
CA ASP A 41 11.92 21.40 8.30
C ASP A 41 10.58 22.00 8.72
N ASN A 42 9.54 21.19 8.70
CA ASN A 42 8.18 21.57 9.07
C ASN A 42 7.51 20.45 9.88
N PRO A 43 7.89 20.30 11.16
CA PRO A 43 7.34 19.24 12.00
C PRO A 43 5.84 19.45 12.24
N VAL A 44 5.07 18.39 12.06
CA VAL A 44 3.63 18.37 12.32
C VAL A 44 3.31 17.37 13.44
N ILE A 45 2.35 17.73 14.29
CA ILE A 45 1.87 16.83 15.35
C ILE A 45 0.70 16.03 14.81
N HIS A 46 0.87 14.71 14.72
CA HIS A 46 -0.20 13.79 14.36
C HIS A 46 -1.13 13.59 15.58
N LYS A 47 -2.32 14.18 15.54
CA LYS A 47 -3.36 14.02 16.58
C LYS A 47 -4.39 12.98 16.13
N GLY A 48 -4.75 12.08 17.04
CA GLY A 48 -5.79 11.08 16.82
C GLY A 48 -5.24 9.70 16.54
N LEU A 49 -5.12 8.90 17.60
CA LEU A 49 -4.82 7.47 17.49
C LEU A 49 -6.12 6.74 17.13
N GLU A 50 -6.08 6.02 16.02
CA GLU A 50 -7.17 5.15 15.61
C GLU A 50 -7.11 3.81 16.36
N THR A 51 -8.26 3.14 16.46
CA THR A 51 -8.26 1.76 16.98
C THR A 51 -7.57 0.82 16.02
N SER A 52 -6.98 -0.26 16.53
CA SER A 52 -6.31 -1.29 15.71
C SER A 52 -7.23 -1.83 14.61
N MET A 53 -8.53 -1.93 14.88
CA MET A 53 -9.51 -2.41 13.90
C MET A 53 -9.67 -1.44 12.73
N VAL A 54 -9.83 -0.14 13.02
CA VAL A 54 -9.92 0.92 11.99
C VAL A 54 -8.64 0.99 11.18
N PHE A 55 -7.49 0.91 11.84
CA PHE A 55 -6.19 0.86 11.17
C PHE A 55 -6.05 -0.32 10.21
N LEU A 56 -6.51 -1.52 10.61
CA LEU A 56 -6.50 -2.70 9.73
C LEU A 56 -7.43 -2.53 8.54
N GLN A 57 -8.65 -2.01 8.74
CA GLN A 57 -9.59 -1.74 7.64
C GLN A 57 -9.01 -0.74 6.63
N LYS A 58 -8.41 0.34 7.09
CA LYS A 58 -7.72 1.30 6.22
C LYS A 58 -6.55 0.66 5.48
N THR A 59 -5.79 -0.22 6.16
CA THR A 59 -4.71 -0.97 5.52
C THR A 59 -5.24 -1.89 4.42
N GLU A 60 -6.34 -2.61 4.66
CA GLU A 60 -6.99 -3.47 3.66
C GLU A 60 -7.41 -2.65 2.42
N THR A 61 -8.11 -1.52 2.65
CA THR A 61 -8.53 -0.61 1.57
C THR A 61 -7.34 -0.08 0.77
N ALA A 62 -6.28 0.35 1.46
CA ALA A 62 -5.07 0.82 0.80
C ALA A 62 -4.41 -0.28 -0.04
N LEU A 63 -4.36 -1.52 0.44
CA LEU A 63 -3.81 -2.65 -0.32
C LEU A 63 -4.65 -3.00 -1.55
N ASP A 64 -5.98 -2.92 -1.45
CA ASP A 64 -6.88 -3.10 -2.60
C ASP A 64 -6.64 -2.02 -3.66
N ASN A 65 -6.41 -0.77 -3.22
CA ASN A 65 -6.05 0.34 -4.10
C ASN A 65 -4.68 0.12 -4.77
N LEU A 66 -3.66 -0.30 -4.00
CA LEU A 66 -2.34 -0.63 -4.55
C LEU A 66 -2.42 -1.69 -5.65
N VAL A 67 -3.18 -2.77 -5.41
CA VAL A 67 -3.41 -3.82 -6.42
C VAL A 67 -4.05 -3.23 -7.67
N SER A 68 -5.07 -2.38 -7.52
CA SER A 68 -5.73 -1.72 -8.65
C SER A 68 -4.77 -0.85 -9.47
N LEU A 69 -3.95 -0.03 -8.80
CA LEU A 69 -2.97 0.85 -9.42
C LEU A 69 -1.90 0.06 -10.21
N ILE A 70 -1.42 -1.05 -9.66
CA ILE A 70 -0.46 -1.92 -10.34
C ILE A 70 -1.12 -2.61 -11.56
N GLN A 71 -2.35 -3.09 -11.43
CA GLN A 71 -3.06 -3.75 -12.54
C GLN A 71 -3.43 -2.80 -13.67
N LYS A 72 -3.70 -1.54 -13.36
CA LYS A 72 -3.94 -0.46 -14.34
C LYS A 72 -2.64 0.04 -14.99
N GLY A 73 -1.48 -0.37 -14.51
CA GLY A 73 -0.19 0.11 -14.98
C GLY A 73 0.20 1.52 -14.47
N THR A 74 -0.58 2.10 -13.56
CA THR A 74 -0.27 3.40 -12.93
C THR A 74 0.96 3.29 -12.01
N LEU A 75 1.13 2.15 -11.35
CA LEU A 75 2.31 1.84 -10.54
C LEU A 75 3.01 0.60 -11.07
N SER A 76 4.33 0.58 -10.97
CA SER A 76 5.13 -0.60 -11.32
C SER A 76 4.91 -1.75 -10.33
N GLN A 77 5.22 -2.98 -10.76
CA GLN A 77 5.21 -4.15 -9.86
C GLN A 77 6.19 -4.02 -8.69
N GLU A 78 7.16 -3.14 -8.81
CA GLU A 78 8.23 -2.91 -7.85
C GLU A 78 8.01 -1.63 -7.03
N ALA A 79 6.84 -0.98 -7.16
CA ALA A 79 6.52 0.27 -6.49
C ALA A 79 6.62 0.20 -4.96
N THR A 80 6.43 -0.99 -4.37
CA THR A 80 6.59 -1.22 -2.93
C THR A 80 7.36 -2.50 -2.65
N SER A 81 8.01 -2.60 -1.48
CA SER A 81 8.66 -3.85 -1.04
C SER A 81 7.69 -5.03 -0.93
N LEU A 82 6.42 -4.75 -0.63
CA LEU A 82 5.37 -5.76 -0.58
C LEU A 82 5.05 -6.32 -1.97
N SER A 83 4.80 -5.45 -2.94
CA SER A 83 4.52 -5.85 -4.32
C SER A 83 5.72 -6.55 -4.94
N THR A 84 6.94 -6.03 -4.76
CA THR A 84 8.18 -6.69 -5.19
C THR A 84 8.29 -8.11 -4.64
N LEU A 85 8.04 -8.31 -3.34
CA LEU A 85 8.04 -9.64 -2.73
C LEU A 85 6.98 -10.55 -3.36
N TYR A 86 5.75 -10.06 -3.52
CA TYR A 86 4.66 -10.84 -4.12
C TYR A 86 5.00 -11.29 -5.55
N PHE A 87 5.51 -10.39 -6.40
CA PHE A 87 5.87 -10.75 -7.78
C PHE A 87 7.07 -11.67 -7.86
N LYS A 88 8.04 -11.53 -6.94
CA LYS A 88 9.14 -12.49 -6.78
C LYS A 88 8.61 -13.89 -6.45
N LEU A 89 7.71 -14.02 -5.48
CA LEU A 89 7.08 -15.30 -5.13
C LEU A 89 6.28 -15.88 -6.31
N ARG A 90 5.57 -15.03 -7.05
CA ARG A 90 4.82 -15.43 -8.24
C ARG A 90 5.74 -15.97 -9.33
N ARG A 91 6.89 -15.34 -9.57
CA ARG A 91 7.90 -15.79 -10.52
C ARG A 91 8.40 -17.23 -10.20
N TYR A 92 8.54 -17.54 -8.92
CA TYR A 92 8.92 -18.88 -8.46
C TYR A 92 7.72 -19.83 -8.28
N ARG A 93 6.51 -19.44 -8.67
CA ARG A 93 5.27 -20.21 -8.51
C ARG A 93 4.90 -20.56 -7.06
N LEU A 94 5.45 -19.82 -6.10
CA LEU A 94 5.24 -20.03 -4.66
C LEU A 94 4.03 -19.26 -4.11
N ASN A 95 3.49 -18.29 -4.84
CA ASN A 95 2.40 -17.42 -4.39
C ASN A 95 1.15 -18.19 -3.97
N GLY A 96 0.78 -19.27 -4.67
CA GLY A 96 -0.40 -20.08 -4.34
C GLY A 96 -0.23 -20.86 -3.03
N ALA A 97 0.92 -21.47 -2.80
CA ALA A 97 1.23 -22.20 -1.56
C ALA A 97 1.27 -21.25 -0.35
N ILE A 98 1.95 -20.10 -0.51
CA ILE A 98 2.03 -19.07 0.53
C ILE A 98 0.66 -18.48 0.83
N TYR A 99 -0.16 -18.20 -0.18
CA TYR A 99 -1.54 -17.74 0.04
C TYR A 99 -2.37 -18.74 0.85
N LYS A 100 -2.34 -20.03 0.50
CA LYS A 100 -3.07 -21.08 1.25
C LYS A 100 -2.60 -21.17 2.70
N PHE A 101 -1.29 -21.12 2.94
CA PHE A 101 -0.72 -21.12 4.28
C PHE A 101 -1.17 -19.89 5.08
N LEU A 102 -1.03 -18.68 4.53
CA LEU A 102 -1.43 -17.45 5.20
C LEU A 102 -2.94 -17.40 5.45
N LYS A 103 -3.77 -17.95 4.53
CA LYS A 103 -5.20 -18.09 4.72
C LYS A 103 -5.54 -18.99 5.91
N ALA A 104 -4.81 -20.09 6.09
CA ALA A 104 -5.04 -21.01 7.22
C ALA A 104 -4.78 -20.32 8.58
N ILE A 105 -3.82 -19.40 8.65
CA ILE A 105 -3.48 -18.68 9.89
C ILE A 105 -4.09 -17.25 9.97
N GLU A 106 -4.97 -16.86 9.05
CA GLU A 106 -5.57 -15.51 8.99
C GLU A 106 -6.15 -15.06 10.33
N ARG A 107 -6.91 -15.96 11.00
CA ARG A 107 -7.53 -15.64 12.31
C ARG A 107 -6.49 -15.33 13.36
N ALA A 108 -5.40 -16.09 13.42
CA ALA A 108 -4.30 -15.87 14.36
C ALA A 108 -3.59 -14.54 14.07
N LEU A 109 -3.35 -14.22 12.77
CA LEU A 109 -2.78 -12.94 12.38
C LEU A 109 -3.67 -11.78 12.85
N LYS A 110 -4.96 -11.79 12.55
CA LYS A 110 -5.92 -10.75 12.95
C LYS A 110 -6.01 -10.63 14.47
N SER A 111 -6.13 -11.74 15.20
CA SER A 111 -6.20 -11.75 16.67
C SER A 111 -4.98 -11.09 17.30
N ASN A 112 -3.77 -11.40 16.81
CA ASN A 112 -2.55 -10.74 17.30
C ASN A 112 -2.55 -9.23 17.01
N LEU A 113 -2.96 -8.82 15.80
CA LEU A 113 -2.92 -7.42 15.37
C LEU A 113 -3.90 -6.51 16.13
N VAL A 114 -4.97 -7.06 16.67
CA VAL A 114 -5.91 -6.32 17.54
C VAL A 114 -5.63 -6.49 19.05
N SER A 115 -4.59 -7.24 19.41
CA SER A 115 -4.18 -7.44 20.80
C SER A 115 -3.41 -6.24 21.35
N ASN A 116 -3.15 -6.26 22.66
CA ASN A 116 -2.35 -5.24 23.33
C ASN A 116 -0.85 -5.27 22.98
N LYS A 117 -0.38 -6.33 22.32
CA LYS A 117 1.03 -6.48 21.89
C LYS A 117 1.10 -6.97 20.44
N PRO A 118 0.75 -6.11 19.48
CA PRO A 118 0.76 -6.50 18.07
C PRO A 118 2.18 -6.71 17.56
N SER A 119 2.38 -7.73 16.72
CA SER A 119 3.66 -8.05 16.12
C SER A 119 3.79 -7.47 14.72
N LEU A 120 4.89 -6.77 14.43
CA LEU A 120 5.20 -6.26 13.10
C LEU A 120 5.39 -7.39 12.07
N ILE A 121 5.85 -8.58 12.50
CA ILE A 121 5.98 -9.74 11.61
C ILE A 121 4.58 -10.20 11.18
N TYR A 122 3.64 -10.35 12.12
CA TYR A 122 2.26 -10.69 11.80
C TYR A 122 1.61 -9.65 10.88
N PHE A 123 1.91 -8.36 11.08
CA PHE A 123 1.43 -7.30 10.21
C PHE A 123 1.98 -7.43 8.77
N LYS A 124 3.27 -7.71 8.61
CA LYS A 124 3.86 -7.97 7.28
C LYS A 124 3.23 -9.18 6.60
N LEU A 125 3.03 -10.28 7.32
CA LEU A 125 2.38 -11.48 6.81
C LEU A 125 0.91 -11.23 6.45
N TYR A 126 0.21 -10.46 7.28
CA TYR A 126 -1.18 -10.06 7.02
C TYR A 126 -1.32 -9.20 5.75
N LYS A 127 -0.43 -8.22 5.57
CA LYS A 127 -0.40 -7.42 4.34
C LYS A 127 -0.13 -8.28 3.10
N LEU A 128 0.81 -9.23 3.18
CA LEU A 128 1.08 -10.15 2.08
C LEU A 128 -0.12 -11.05 1.78
N TYR A 129 -0.81 -11.54 2.80
CA TYR A 129 -2.04 -12.30 2.65
C TYR A 129 -3.12 -11.50 1.93
N HIS A 130 -3.42 -10.29 2.42
CA HIS A 130 -4.48 -9.44 1.85
C HIS A 130 -4.15 -9.02 0.41
N PHE A 131 -2.92 -8.61 0.14
CA PHE A 131 -2.46 -8.29 -1.22
C PHE A 131 -2.63 -9.48 -2.17
N SER A 132 -2.21 -10.69 -1.74
CA SER A 132 -2.36 -11.91 -2.54
C SER A 132 -3.84 -12.24 -2.82
N LYS A 133 -4.71 -12.07 -1.82
CA LYS A 133 -6.16 -12.27 -1.91
C LYS A 133 -6.78 -11.29 -2.91
N SER A 134 -6.44 -10.01 -2.80
CA SER A 134 -6.96 -8.96 -3.67
C SER A 134 -6.50 -9.14 -5.12
N TYR A 135 -5.23 -9.51 -5.32
CA TYR A 135 -4.66 -9.74 -6.64
C TYR A 135 -5.26 -10.95 -7.37
N GLN A 136 -5.73 -11.98 -6.65
CA GLN A 136 -6.36 -13.18 -7.24
C GLN A 136 -7.84 -12.98 -7.54
N LYS A 137 -8.52 -12.02 -6.90
CA LYS A 137 -9.96 -11.79 -7.09
C LYS A 137 -10.29 -11.02 -8.38
N ARG A 138 -9.31 -10.39 -8.98
CA ARG A 138 -9.44 -9.56 -10.19
C ARG A 138 -8.65 -10.17 -11.34
#